data_b55183da15c79f37813ae4c578a0a8c3
#
_entry.id   b55183da15c79f37813ae4c578a0a8c3
#
_cell.length_a   1.000
_cell.length_b   1.000
_cell.length_c   1.000
_cell.angle_alpha   90.00
_cell.angle_beta   90.00
_cell.angle_gamma   90.00
#
_symmetry.space_group_name_H-M   'P 1'
#
loop_
_entity.id
_entity.type
_entity.pdbx_description
1 polymer ?
#
loop_
_entity_poly.entity_id
_entity_poly.type
_entity_poly.pdbx_seq_one_letter_code
_entity_poly.pdbx_strand_id
1 'polypeptide(L)'
;MNPPRPSLIAAALALAASSFLPSSCRKAPSSNASATTATATPASGAWTSFSGARAFEDVKAIVAIGPRPSGSARSEQTRQFLEKRLAEAGWQTQRQSFTDTAPVRGPLQFTNLRARFPSSGPNPWERPTPILAASHYDTKWVTGFLFVGANDSGSSCGLLLEAARALAATPALASQCELVFLDGEEALVDFTLPRSFTDQNYDGLFGSRHYAATLRTLPPAQKPRWFILFDMIGDQQLEVEFPRNSSPRLTSMALEAAASLGFSRHFSRGNDDMVDDHVPFQWAGLEVIDFIDFNSYRRAGFWHTAADTIDKLSPDSIEITGRTGLLLIEKLAAIPTP
;
A
#
# COMPACT_ATOMS: atom_id res chain seq x y z
N MET A 1 2.72 46.32 38.67
CA MET A 1 1.73 45.96 39.66
C MET A 1 1.63 44.44 39.67
N ASN A 2 2.04 43.86 40.79
CA ASN A 2 2.15 42.41 40.97
C ASN A 2 0.80 41.77 41.42
N PRO A 3 0.67 40.46 41.30
CA PRO A 3 -0.59 39.68 41.49
C PRO A 3 -0.85 39.31 42.94
N PRO A 4 -1.96 38.70 43.29
CA PRO A 4 -2.03 37.89 44.50
C PRO A 4 -2.20 36.39 44.22
N ARG A 5 -1.49 35.61 44.98
CA ARG A 5 -1.58 34.16 45.28
C ARG A 5 -2.41 33.95 46.56
N PRO A 6 -2.49 32.75 47.12
CA PRO A 6 -3.51 31.70 46.96
C PRO A 6 -4.23 31.38 48.28
N SER A 7 -5.18 30.44 48.27
CA SER A 7 -5.74 29.87 49.51
C SER A 7 -5.74 28.34 49.45
N LEU A 8 -5.00 27.77 50.39
CA LEU A 8 -5.02 26.38 50.86
C LEU A 8 -6.26 26.17 51.76
N ILE A 9 -6.98 25.08 51.59
CA ILE A 9 -7.85 24.51 52.64
C ILE A 9 -7.53 23.01 52.71
N ALA A 10 -7.04 22.62 53.90
CA ALA A 10 -6.88 21.26 54.36
C ALA A 10 -8.10 20.84 55.19
N ALA A 11 -8.54 19.60 55.08
CA ALA A 11 -9.34 18.89 56.10
C ALA A 11 -9.35 17.41 55.69
N ALA A 12 -8.94 16.51 56.42
CA ALA A 12 -9.03 15.99 57.79
C ALA A 12 -9.45 14.53 57.68
N LEU A 13 -8.61 13.67 58.26
CA LEU A 13 -8.81 12.21 58.47
C LEU A 13 -10.02 11.94 59.34
N ALA A 14 -10.73 10.83 59.05
CA ALA A 14 -11.54 10.09 60.04
C ALA A 14 -11.23 8.60 59.91
N LEU A 15 -10.56 8.05 60.92
CA LEU A 15 -10.46 6.62 61.21
C LEU A 15 -11.77 6.11 61.78
N ALA A 16 -12.26 4.98 61.31
CA ALA A 16 -13.22 4.16 62.07
C ALA A 16 -12.72 2.69 61.99
N ALA A 17 -12.37 2.17 63.16
CA ALA A 17 -12.08 0.78 63.40
C ALA A 17 -13.35 0.04 63.79
N SER A 18 -13.59 -1.15 63.26
CA SER A 18 -14.56 -2.12 63.84
C SER A 18 -14.19 -3.55 63.43
N SER A 19 -13.68 -4.25 64.39
CA SER A 19 -13.92 -5.62 64.91
C SER A 19 -14.09 -6.80 63.97
N PHE A 20 -13.18 -7.74 64.19
CA PHE A 20 -13.16 -9.14 63.76
C PHE A 20 -14.33 -10.00 64.33
N LEU A 21 -14.85 -10.90 63.49
CA LEU A 21 -15.34 -12.22 63.90
C LEU A 21 -15.07 -13.23 62.76
N PRO A 22 -14.64 -14.46 63.08
CA PRO A 22 -14.28 -15.47 62.11
C PRO A 22 -15.49 -16.34 61.71
N SER A 23 -15.65 -16.65 60.43
CA SER A 23 -16.57 -17.66 60.01
C SER A 23 -15.93 -18.65 59.05
N SER A 24 -16.16 -19.87 59.34
CA SER A 24 -15.58 -21.14 58.92
C SER A 24 -15.49 -21.40 57.43
N CYS A 25 -14.39 -22.10 57.07
CA CYS A 25 -14.12 -22.74 55.79
C CYS A 25 -15.20 -23.70 55.32
N ARG A 26 -15.70 -23.49 54.10
CA ARG A 26 -16.15 -24.56 53.23
C ARG A 26 -15.40 -24.49 51.89
N LYS A 27 -14.54 -25.47 51.63
CA LYS A 27 -13.89 -25.73 50.35
C LYS A 27 -14.95 -26.11 49.33
N ALA A 28 -15.10 -25.33 48.25
CA ALA A 28 -15.71 -25.75 47.00
C ALA A 28 -14.61 -26.25 46.05
N PRO A 29 -14.83 -27.26 45.20
CA PRO A 29 -13.81 -27.81 44.33
C PRO A 29 -13.50 -26.81 43.20
N SER A 30 -12.23 -26.51 43.03
CA SER A 30 -11.69 -25.73 41.93
C SER A 30 -11.77 -26.57 40.64
N SER A 31 -12.68 -26.27 39.75
CA SER A 31 -12.58 -26.67 38.37
C SER A 31 -11.63 -25.74 37.64
N ASN A 32 -10.36 -26.12 37.57
CA ASN A 32 -9.41 -25.55 36.62
C ASN A 32 -9.83 -25.95 35.19
N ALA A 33 -10.71 -25.19 34.60
CA ALA A 33 -10.83 -25.16 33.14
C ALA A 33 -9.77 -24.16 32.64
N SER A 34 -8.56 -24.67 32.38
CA SER A 34 -7.62 -23.98 31.49
C SER A 34 -8.27 -23.81 30.13
N ALA A 35 -8.84 -22.64 29.88
CA ALA A 35 -9.17 -22.22 28.52
C ALA A 35 -7.85 -22.08 27.75
N THR A 36 -7.40 -23.17 27.16
CA THR A 36 -6.41 -23.13 26.10
C THR A 36 -7.09 -22.38 24.95
N THR A 37 -6.81 -21.09 24.81
CA THR A 37 -7.01 -20.35 23.59
C THR A 37 -6.16 -21.06 22.55
N ALA A 38 -6.78 -21.95 21.79
CA ALA A 38 -6.19 -22.49 20.57
C ALA A 38 -5.97 -21.29 19.67
N THR A 39 -4.73 -20.82 19.59
CA THR A 39 -4.26 -19.97 18.50
C THR A 39 -4.48 -20.80 17.25
N ALA A 40 -5.56 -20.51 16.52
CA ALA A 40 -5.77 -21.08 15.20
C ALA A 40 -4.54 -20.76 14.37
N THR A 41 -3.80 -21.78 13.97
CA THR A 41 -2.74 -21.66 12.99
C THR A 41 -3.38 -20.98 11.77
N PRO A 42 -2.88 -19.84 11.31
CA PRO A 42 -3.47 -19.19 10.13
C PRO A 42 -3.37 -20.20 8.98
N ALA A 43 -4.50 -20.40 8.29
CA ALA A 43 -4.51 -21.23 7.09
C ALA A 43 -3.42 -20.70 6.14
N SER A 44 -2.73 -21.61 5.46
CA SER A 44 -1.67 -21.28 4.49
C SER A 44 -2.27 -20.48 3.34
N GLY A 45 -2.07 -19.17 3.34
CA GLY A 45 -2.51 -18.24 2.30
C GLY A 45 -1.37 -17.80 1.40
N ALA A 46 -1.68 -17.02 0.35
CA ALA A 46 -0.68 -16.47 -0.58
C ALA A 46 0.41 -15.65 0.16
N TRP A 47 0.02 -14.92 1.22
CA TRP A 47 0.93 -14.15 2.06
C TRP A 47 2.06 -15.00 2.70
N THR A 48 1.86 -16.31 2.91
CA THR A 48 2.88 -17.19 3.51
C THR A 48 4.04 -17.47 2.57
N SER A 49 3.82 -17.41 1.26
CA SER A 49 4.82 -17.65 0.23
C SER A 49 5.55 -16.39 -0.22
N PHE A 50 5.14 -15.22 0.24
CA PHE A 50 5.79 -13.95 -0.08
C PHE A 50 7.19 -13.88 0.52
N SER A 51 8.17 -13.47 -0.29
CA SER A 51 9.57 -13.34 0.12
C SER A 51 10.11 -11.95 -0.18
N GLY A 52 10.39 -11.20 0.89
CA GLY A 52 11.03 -9.90 0.77
C GLY A 52 12.39 -9.97 0.08
N ALA A 53 13.13 -11.04 0.29
CA ALA A 53 14.42 -11.24 -0.37
C ALA A 53 14.27 -11.35 -1.91
N ARG A 54 13.27 -12.10 -2.42
CA ARG A 54 13.01 -12.18 -3.88
C ARG A 54 12.51 -10.85 -4.43
N ALA A 55 11.61 -10.16 -3.69
CA ALA A 55 11.17 -8.82 -4.05
C ALA A 55 12.36 -7.85 -4.16
N PHE A 56 13.27 -7.91 -3.21
CA PHE A 56 14.45 -7.04 -3.16
C PHE A 56 15.41 -7.26 -4.34
N GLU A 57 15.55 -8.48 -4.86
CA GLU A 57 16.32 -8.73 -6.09
C GLU A 57 15.68 -8.03 -7.32
N ASP A 58 14.35 -7.99 -7.40
CA ASP A 58 13.66 -7.23 -8.45
C ASP A 58 13.84 -5.72 -8.26
N VAL A 59 13.80 -5.21 -7.01
CA VAL A 59 14.13 -3.80 -6.72
C VAL A 59 15.53 -3.45 -7.23
N LYS A 60 16.55 -4.27 -6.92
CA LYS A 60 17.90 -4.07 -7.42
C LYS A 60 17.98 -4.02 -8.96
N ALA A 61 17.23 -4.91 -9.61
CA ALA A 61 17.19 -4.95 -11.07
C ALA A 61 16.55 -3.69 -11.68
N ILE A 62 15.46 -3.20 -11.07
CA ILE A 62 14.78 -1.96 -11.46
C ILE A 62 15.72 -0.76 -11.26
N VAL A 63 16.34 -0.66 -10.09
CA VAL A 63 17.30 0.42 -9.77
C VAL A 63 18.49 0.41 -10.71
N ALA A 64 18.96 -0.77 -11.14
CA ALA A 64 20.06 -0.89 -12.10
C ALA A 64 19.72 -0.35 -13.50
N ILE A 65 18.44 -0.27 -13.88
CA ILE A 65 18.01 0.40 -15.12
C ILE A 65 18.31 1.91 -15.01
N GLY A 66 18.23 2.46 -13.79
CA GLY A 66 18.49 3.87 -13.48
C GLY A 66 17.23 4.74 -13.53
N PRO A 67 17.41 6.09 -13.62
CA PRO A 67 16.28 7.03 -13.70
C PRO A 67 15.38 6.71 -14.88
N ARG A 68 14.09 6.60 -14.59
CA ARG A 68 13.07 6.12 -15.53
C ARG A 68 11.86 7.05 -15.64
N PRO A 69 12.07 8.38 -15.79
CA PRO A 69 10.94 9.30 -15.87
C PRO A 69 10.06 8.98 -17.08
N SER A 70 8.79 9.28 -16.97
CA SER A 70 7.78 9.05 -18.02
C SER A 70 8.24 9.50 -19.39
N GLY A 71 7.98 8.70 -20.43
CA GLY A 71 8.37 8.96 -21.81
C GLY A 71 9.85 8.72 -22.12
N SER A 72 10.66 8.26 -21.16
CA SER A 72 12.09 7.96 -21.40
C SER A 72 12.30 6.54 -21.93
N ALA A 73 13.44 6.30 -22.58
CA ALA A 73 13.86 4.96 -23.00
C ALA A 73 14.02 3.99 -21.80
N ARG A 74 14.41 4.49 -20.64
CA ARG A 74 14.54 3.66 -19.43
C ARG A 74 13.18 3.32 -18.81
N SER A 75 12.18 4.19 -18.92
CA SER A 75 10.79 3.86 -18.59
C SER A 75 10.30 2.69 -19.45
N GLU A 76 10.60 2.67 -20.77
CA GLU A 76 10.28 1.52 -21.64
C GLU A 76 11.07 0.25 -21.24
N GLN A 77 12.35 0.34 -20.93
CA GLN A 77 13.13 -0.80 -20.42
C GLN A 77 12.54 -1.36 -19.11
N THR A 78 12.08 -0.49 -18.23
CA THR A 78 11.41 -0.90 -16.99
C THR A 78 10.11 -1.65 -17.30
N ARG A 79 9.26 -1.15 -18.20
CA ARG A 79 8.05 -1.86 -18.64
C ARG A 79 8.35 -3.26 -19.18
N GLN A 80 9.36 -3.37 -20.05
CA GLN A 80 9.77 -4.67 -20.60
C GLN A 80 10.27 -5.62 -19.51
N PHE A 81 11.00 -5.12 -18.51
CA PHE A 81 11.41 -5.90 -17.35
C PHE A 81 10.21 -6.38 -16.54
N LEU A 82 9.25 -5.49 -16.23
CA LEU A 82 8.03 -5.82 -15.50
C LEU A 82 7.19 -6.86 -16.26
N GLU A 83 6.98 -6.67 -17.56
CA GLU A 83 6.25 -7.63 -18.42
C GLU A 83 6.89 -9.01 -18.40
N LYS A 84 8.21 -9.07 -18.51
CA LYS A 84 8.96 -10.33 -18.45
C LYS A 84 8.74 -11.04 -17.12
N ARG A 85 8.87 -10.32 -15.98
CA ARG A 85 8.70 -10.90 -14.64
C ARG A 85 7.27 -11.38 -14.39
N LEU A 86 6.28 -10.63 -14.85
CA LEU A 86 4.88 -10.98 -14.76
C LEU A 86 4.57 -12.23 -15.61
N ALA A 87 5.11 -12.30 -16.83
CA ALA A 87 4.94 -13.47 -17.69
C ALA A 87 5.59 -14.73 -17.08
N GLU A 88 6.79 -14.60 -16.48
CA GLU A 88 7.47 -15.68 -15.74
C GLU A 88 6.62 -16.19 -14.56
N ALA A 89 5.82 -15.31 -13.94
CA ALA A 89 4.87 -15.65 -12.89
C ALA A 89 3.50 -16.10 -13.42
N GLY A 90 3.31 -16.24 -14.73
CA GLY A 90 2.09 -16.74 -15.36
C GLY A 90 1.00 -15.69 -15.59
N TRP A 91 1.29 -14.40 -15.41
CA TRP A 91 0.35 -13.31 -15.63
C TRP A 91 0.35 -12.84 -17.09
N GLN A 92 -0.82 -12.45 -17.58
CA GLN A 92 -0.98 -11.79 -18.86
C GLN A 92 -0.96 -10.28 -18.67
N THR A 93 -0.22 -9.57 -19.52
CA THR A 93 -0.07 -8.12 -19.43
C THR A 93 -0.79 -7.40 -20.57
N GLN A 94 -1.23 -6.18 -20.30
CA GLN A 94 -1.78 -5.24 -21.26
C GLN A 94 -1.25 -3.84 -20.97
N ARG A 95 -0.78 -3.17 -22.02
CA ARG A 95 -0.38 -1.76 -21.96
C ARG A 95 -1.58 -0.87 -22.19
N GLN A 96 -1.74 0.15 -21.34
CA GLN A 96 -2.71 1.22 -21.51
C GLN A 96 -1.94 2.51 -21.81
N SER A 97 -1.74 2.80 -23.09
CA SER A 97 -0.99 3.97 -23.55
C SER A 97 -1.92 5.13 -23.89
N PHE A 98 -1.50 6.33 -23.51
CA PHE A 98 -2.22 7.57 -23.77
C PHE A 98 -1.22 8.74 -23.87
N THR A 99 -1.67 9.86 -24.41
CA THR A 99 -0.88 11.11 -24.44
C THR A 99 -1.56 12.15 -23.57
N ASP A 100 -0.77 12.83 -22.75
CA ASP A 100 -1.22 14.00 -21.97
C ASP A 100 -0.13 15.08 -22.00
N THR A 101 -0.48 16.29 -21.60
CA THR A 101 0.45 17.43 -21.57
C THR A 101 1.01 17.61 -20.18
N ALA A 102 2.28 17.28 -20.01
CA ALA A 102 3.00 17.52 -18.76
C ALA A 102 3.55 18.96 -18.73
N PRO A 103 3.52 19.64 -17.57
CA PRO A 103 4.18 20.94 -17.41
C PRO A 103 5.66 20.86 -17.82
N VAL A 104 6.20 21.95 -18.34
CA VAL A 104 7.61 22.07 -18.75
C VAL A 104 8.02 21.18 -19.93
N ARG A 105 7.57 19.91 -19.97
CA ARG A 105 7.96 18.94 -21.00
C ARG A 105 7.01 18.88 -22.20
N GLY A 106 5.80 19.44 -22.09
CA GLY A 106 4.78 19.40 -23.13
C GLY A 106 4.13 18.03 -23.31
N PRO A 107 3.66 17.67 -24.52
CA PRO A 107 3.01 16.41 -24.76
C PRO A 107 3.96 15.23 -24.51
N LEU A 108 3.54 14.26 -23.66
CA LEU A 108 4.24 13.04 -23.36
C LEU A 108 3.33 11.83 -23.56
N GLN A 109 3.92 10.73 -23.96
CA GLN A 109 3.25 9.44 -23.93
C GLN A 109 3.48 8.77 -22.59
N PHE A 110 2.39 8.45 -21.91
CA PHE A 110 2.35 7.65 -20.70
C PHE A 110 1.84 6.25 -21.00
N THR A 111 2.24 5.27 -20.21
CA THR A 111 1.81 3.89 -20.43
C THR A 111 1.68 3.14 -19.11
N ASN A 112 0.47 2.97 -18.61
CA ASN A 112 0.21 2.04 -17.52
C ASN A 112 0.41 0.60 -17.99
N LEU A 113 1.00 -0.24 -17.14
CA LEU A 113 1.09 -1.67 -17.36
C LEU A 113 0.11 -2.37 -16.42
N ARG A 114 -0.80 -3.15 -16.99
CA ARG A 114 -1.83 -3.90 -16.28
C ARG A 114 -1.55 -5.38 -16.41
N ALA A 115 -1.77 -6.15 -15.34
CA ALA A 115 -1.58 -7.59 -15.37
C ALA A 115 -2.76 -8.31 -14.72
N ARG A 116 -3.27 -9.35 -15.41
CA ARG A 116 -4.34 -10.23 -14.92
C ARG A 116 -3.93 -11.68 -15.01
N PHE A 117 -4.34 -12.46 -14.03
CA PHE A 117 -4.01 -13.87 -13.98
C PHE A 117 -5.03 -14.68 -14.81
N PRO A 118 -4.57 -15.53 -15.76
CA PRO A 118 -5.46 -16.40 -16.53
C PRO A 118 -6.10 -17.43 -15.60
N SER A 119 -7.37 -17.74 -15.80
CA SER A 119 -8.08 -18.83 -15.12
C SER A 119 -8.75 -19.70 -16.16
N SER A 120 -9.21 -20.89 -15.76
CA SER A 120 -10.06 -21.74 -16.59
C SER A 120 -11.37 -20.97 -16.85
N GLY A 121 -11.53 -20.36 -18.02
CA GLY A 121 -12.71 -19.55 -18.34
C GLY A 121 -12.44 -18.48 -19.37
N PRO A 122 -13.28 -17.43 -19.42
CA PRO A 122 -13.16 -16.34 -20.37
C PRO A 122 -11.80 -15.65 -20.29
N ASN A 123 -11.44 -14.94 -21.36
CA ASN A 123 -10.29 -14.04 -21.39
C ASN A 123 -10.23 -13.22 -20.09
N PRO A 124 -9.11 -13.17 -19.38
CA PRO A 124 -9.02 -12.44 -18.10
C PRO A 124 -9.41 -10.97 -18.22
N TRP A 125 -9.32 -10.38 -19.41
CA TRP A 125 -9.68 -8.98 -19.65
C TRP A 125 -11.20 -8.74 -19.81
N GLU A 126 -11.98 -9.80 -19.99
CA GLU A 126 -13.44 -9.72 -20.17
C GLU A 126 -14.22 -9.97 -18.87
N ARG A 127 -13.54 -10.40 -17.80
CA ARG A 127 -14.20 -10.66 -16.53
C ARG A 127 -14.02 -9.50 -15.55
N PRO A 128 -14.98 -9.30 -14.62
CA PRO A 128 -14.81 -8.39 -13.50
C PRO A 128 -13.61 -8.77 -12.63
N THR A 129 -12.87 -7.80 -12.16
CA THR A 129 -11.74 -7.97 -11.24
C THR A 129 -11.97 -7.05 -10.05
N PRO A 130 -12.38 -7.59 -8.88
CA PRO A 130 -12.81 -6.77 -7.77
C PRO A 130 -11.70 -6.01 -7.06
N ILE A 131 -10.44 -6.48 -7.16
CA ILE A 131 -9.31 -5.93 -6.42
C ILE A 131 -8.26 -5.41 -7.40
N LEU A 132 -7.88 -4.16 -7.26
CA LEU A 132 -6.72 -3.57 -7.91
C LEU A 132 -5.62 -3.39 -6.87
N ALA A 133 -4.41 -3.91 -7.14
CA ALA A 133 -3.22 -3.66 -6.35
C ALA A 133 -2.20 -2.92 -7.24
N ALA A 134 -1.72 -1.78 -6.79
CA ALA A 134 -0.99 -0.85 -7.64
C ALA A 134 0.29 -0.31 -7.00
N SER A 135 1.19 0.16 -7.84
CA SER A 135 2.35 1.00 -7.55
C SER A 135 2.63 1.84 -8.78
N HIS A 136 3.24 3.01 -8.66
CA HIS A 136 3.84 3.65 -9.82
C HIS A 136 5.20 3.05 -10.13
N TYR A 137 5.70 3.23 -11.36
CA TYR A 137 6.99 2.69 -11.75
C TYR A 137 7.94 3.74 -12.33
N ASP A 138 7.45 4.93 -12.64
CA ASP A 138 8.26 6.06 -13.06
C ASP A 138 9.08 6.63 -11.90
N THR A 139 10.08 7.43 -12.25
CA THR A 139 10.81 8.24 -11.28
C THR A 139 10.63 9.70 -11.61
N LYS A 140 10.74 10.54 -10.60
CA LYS A 140 10.75 11.99 -10.80
C LYS A 140 11.77 12.41 -11.86
N TRP A 141 11.35 13.30 -12.73
CA TRP A 141 12.25 13.95 -13.67
C TRP A 141 13.00 15.07 -12.97
N VAL A 142 14.25 14.84 -12.63
CA VAL A 142 15.14 15.82 -11.99
C VAL A 142 16.33 16.15 -12.85
N THR A 143 16.80 17.39 -12.73
CA THR A 143 18.05 17.87 -13.35
C THR A 143 19.08 18.16 -12.27
N GLY A 144 20.35 17.87 -12.52
CA GLY A 144 21.45 18.21 -11.61
C GLY A 144 21.95 17.09 -10.72
N PHE A 145 21.20 15.99 -10.55
CA PHE A 145 21.65 14.79 -9.87
C PHE A 145 20.98 13.53 -10.41
N LEU A 146 21.53 12.38 -10.06
CA LEU A 146 20.98 11.08 -10.43
C LEU A 146 19.92 10.67 -9.39
N PHE A 147 18.65 10.56 -9.80
CA PHE A 147 17.57 10.07 -8.99
C PHE A 147 17.12 8.69 -9.49
N VAL A 148 17.46 7.64 -8.78
CA VAL A 148 17.17 6.26 -9.21
C VAL A 148 15.85 5.73 -8.63
N GLY A 149 15.26 6.43 -7.64
CA GLY A 149 13.99 6.06 -7.03
C GLY A 149 14.01 4.62 -6.53
N ALA A 150 14.88 4.32 -5.57
CA ALA A 150 15.00 2.95 -5.07
C ALA A 150 13.82 2.59 -4.17
N ASN A 151 13.41 3.50 -3.29
CA ASN A 151 12.18 3.39 -2.52
C ASN A 151 10.99 3.91 -3.32
N ASP A 152 11.17 5.01 -3.97
CA ASP A 152 10.19 5.80 -4.71
C ASP A 152 10.34 5.57 -6.23
N SER A 153 9.75 4.58 -6.82
CA SER A 153 8.87 3.50 -6.35
C SER A 153 9.44 2.10 -6.62
N GLY A 154 10.77 1.98 -6.68
CA GLY A 154 11.41 0.68 -6.91
C GLY A 154 10.97 -0.38 -5.91
N SER A 155 10.83 -0.01 -4.62
CA SER A 155 10.45 -0.91 -3.53
C SER A 155 9.07 -1.52 -3.75
N SER A 156 8.09 -0.70 -4.07
CA SER A 156 6.71 -1.13 -4.29
C SER A 156 6.51 -1.88 -5.61
N CYS A 157 7.27 -1.55 -6.66
CA CYS A 157 7.32 -2.35 -7.87
C CYS A 157 7.84 -3.77 -7.60
N GLY A 158 8.92 -3.91 -6.83
CA GLY A 158 9.44 -5.21 -6.41
C GLY A 158 8.46 -5.98 -5.56
N LEU A 159 7.74 -5.31 -4.65
CA LEU A 159 6.65 -5.89 -3.86
C LEU A 159 5.56 -6.46 -4.77
N LEU A 160 5.08 -5.70 -5.78
CA LEU A 160 4.02 -6.17 -6.68
C LEU A 160 4.46 -7.35 -7.53
N LEU A 161 5.71 -7.41 -7.99
CA LEU A 161 6.26 -8.56 -8.71
C LEU A 161 6.30 -9.81 -7.85
N GLU A 162 6.65 -9.67 -6.58
CA GLU A 162 6.62 -10.81 -5.65
C GLU A 162 5.19 -11.20 -5.26
N ALA A 163 4.29 -10.22 -5.12
CA ALA A 163 2.86 -10.48 -4.93
C ALA A 163 2.28 -11.26 -6.12
N ALA A 164 2.71 -10.98 -7.36
CA ALA A 164 2.33 -11.76 -8.53
C ALA A 164 2.71 -13.24 -8.40
N ARG A 165 3.94 -13.54 -7.93
CA ARG A 165 4.40 -14.93 -7.70
C ARG A 165 3.62 -15.61 -6.59
N ALA A 166 3.40 -14.90 -5.48
CA ALA A 166 2.68 -15.44 -4.33
C ALA A 166 1.21 -15.73 -4.66
N LEU A 167 0.54 -14.82 -5.36
CA LEU A 167 -0.85 -14.99 -5.82
C LEU A 167 -0.98 -16.12 -6.84
N ALA A 168 -0.01 -16.29 -7.75
CA ALA A 168 -0.03 -17.35 -8.75
C ALA A 168 -0.11 -18.76 -8.14
N ALA A 169 0.40 -18.94 -6.91
CA ALA A 169 0.24 -20.19 -6.17
C ALA A 169 -1.22 -20.48 -5.72
N THR A 170 -2.09 -19.46 -5.80
CA THR A 170 -3.52 -19.55 -5.46
C THR A 170 -4.37 -18.98 -6.61
N PRO A 171 -4.53 -19.71 -7.73
CA PRO A 171 -5.15 -19.20 -8.97
C PRO A 171 -6.54 -18.59 -8.78
N ALA A 172 -7.35 -19.13 -7.87
CA ALA A 172 -8.69 -18.62 -7.56
C ALA A 172 -8.63 -17.21 -6.96
N LEU A 173 -7.62 -16.91 -6.12
CA LEU A 173 -7.38 -15.59 -5.56
C LEU A 173 -6.74 -14.66 -6.61
N ALA A 174 -5.69 -15.14 -7.30
CA ALA A 174 -5.02 -14.38 -8.36
C ALA A 174 -6.01 -13.88 -9.41
N SER A 175 -7.01 -14.71 -9.76
CA SER A 175 -8.02 -14.35 -10.75
C SER A 175 -8.96 -13.22 -10.31
N GLN A 176 -9.01 -12.88 -9.03
CA GLN A 176 -9.76 -11.74 -8.49
C GLN A 176 -8.96 -10.45 -8.43
N CYS A 177 -7.67 -10.51 -8.78
CA CYS A 177 -6.76 -9.39 -8.68
C CYS A 177 -6.33 -8.90 -10.07
N GLU A 178 -6.17 -7.61 -10.19
CA GLU A 178 -5.39 -6.97 -11.25
C GLU A 178 -4.23 -6.23 -10.62
N LEU A 179 -3.02 -6.47 -11.10
CA LEU A 179 -1.83 -5.72 -10.70
C LEU A 179 -1.62 -4.58 -11.69
N VAL A 180 -1.36 -3.38 -11.18
CA VAL A 180 -1.27 -2.17 -11.99
C VAL A 180 0.02 -1.44 -11.66
N PHE A 181 0.85 -1.23 -12.67
CA PHE A 181 2.03 -0.38 -12.59
C PHE A 181 1.70 0.92 -13.33
N LEU A 182 1.56 1.99 -12.57
CA LEU A 182 1.12 3.29 -13.04
C LEU A 182 2.30 4.11 -13.57
N ASP A 183 2.07 4.92 -14.59
CA ASP A 183 3.07 5.80 -15.21
C ASP A 183 2.70 7.26 -14.96
N GLY A 184 3.67 8.08 -14.59
CA GLY A 184 3.48 9.52 -14.42
C GLY A 184 2.76 9.87 -13.13
N GLU A 185 3.05 9.16 -12.05
CA GLU A 185 2.68 9.57 -10.70
C GLU A 185 3.40 10.88 -10.35
N GLU A 186 4.68 10.94 -10.64
CA GLU A 186 5.60 11.97 -10.26
C GLU A 186 5.33 13.33 -10.90
N ALA A 187 5.06 14.33 -10.07
CA ALA A 187 4.92 15.71 -10.50
C ALA A 187 6.27 16.29 -10.96
N LEU A 188 6.24 17.09 -12.02
CA LEU A 188 7.44 17.75 -12.56
C LEU A 188 7.77 19.07 -11.84
N VAL A 189 6.76 19.79 -11.43
CA VAL A 189 6.89 21.13 -10.79
C VAL A 189 6.36 21.09 -9.37
N ASP A 190 5.09 20.73 -9.18
CA ASP A 190 4.47 20.76 -7.86
C ASP A 190 3.28 19.78 -7.79
N PHE A 191 3.18 19.07 -6.68
CA PHE A 191 2.01 18.26 -6.35
C PHE A 191 0.89 19.17 -5.84
N THR A 192 -0.11 19.40 -6.67
CA THR A 192 -1.35 20.02 -6.24
C THR A 192 -2.49 19.02 -6.35
N LEU A 193 -3.44 19.03 -5.40
CA LEU A 193 -4.60 18.14 -5.48
C LEU A 193 -5.39 18.44 -6.76
N PRO A 194 -5.55 17.51 -7.70
CA PRO A 194 -6.34 17.74 -8.90
C PRO A 194 -7.79 18.00 -8.53
N ARG A 195 -8.44 18.91 -9.25
CA ARG A 195 -9.84 19.29 -9.02
C ARG A 195 -10.81 18.32 -9.70
N SER A 196 -10.33 17.60 -10.70
CA SER A 196 -11.13 16.64 -11.47
C SER A 196 -10.24 15.74 -12.33
N PHE A 197 -10.81 14.70 -12.94
CA PHE A 197 -10.11 13.85 -13.93
C PHE A 197 -9.61 14.60 -15.18
N THR A 198 -10.21 15.74 -15.49
CA THR A 198 -9.90 16.54 -16.68
C THR A 198 -9.20 17.84 -16.34
N ASP A 199 -8.68 17.98 -15.14
CA ASP A 199 -7.92 19.17 -14.75
C ASP A 199 -6.60 19.20 -15.52
N GLN A 200 -6.49 20.09 -16.50
CA GLN A 200 -5.30 20.22 -17.36
C GLN A 200 -4.17 21.00 -16.70
N ASN A 201 -4.43 21.66 -15.59
CA ASN A 201 -3.41 22.42 -14.83
C ASN A 201 -2.75 21.55 -13.77
N TYR A 202 -3.00 20.25 -13.81
CA TYR A 202 -2.50 19.32 -12.83
C TYR A 202 -1.18 18.69 -13.27
N ASP A 203 -0.27 18.52 -12.34
CA ASP A 203 1.02 17.89 -12.51
C ASP A 203 1.11 16.61 -11.68
N GLY A 204 1.47 15.48 -12.29
CA GLY A 204 1.50 14.17 -11.65
C GLY A 204 0.20 13.35 -11.78
N LEU A 205 0.18 12.16 -11.23
CA LEU A 205 -0.93 11.17 -11.22
C LEU A 205 -1.53 10.92 -12.62
N PHE A 206 -0.77 11.08 -13.69
CA PHE A 206 -1.29 10.98 -15.06
C PHE A 206 -1.89 9.60 -15.33
N GLY A 207 -1.18 8.54 -14.92
CA GLY A 207 -1.60 7.16 -15.13
C GLY A 207 -2.84 6.78 -14.35
N SER A 208 -2.88 7.09 -13.07
CA SER A 208 -4.03 6.80 -12.20
C SER A 208 -5.27 7.56 -12.59
N ARG A 209 -5.14 8.85 -12.92
CA ARG A 209 -6.25 9.68 -13.44
C ARG A 209 -6.83 9.09 -14.72
N HIS A 210 -5.97 8.74 -15.67
CA HIS A 210 -6.40 8.15 -16.93
C HIS A 210 -7.12 6.81 -16.70
N TYR A 211 -6.54 5.93 -15.90
CA TYR A 211 -7.15 4.62 -15.64
C TYR A 211 -8.45 4.74 -14.84
N ALA A 212 -8.47 5.50 -13.77
CA ALA A 212 -9.66 5.71 -12.95
C ALA A 212 -10.82 6.34 -13.76
N ALA A 213 -10.52 7.24 -14.71
CA ALA A 213 -11.52 7.81 -15.61
C ALA A 213 -12.19 6.72 -16.48
N THR A 214 -11.45 5.73 -16.96
CA THR A 214 -12.03 4.60 -17.72
C THR A 214 -12.95 3.73 -16.88
N LEU A 215 -12.66 3.57 -15.58
CA LEU A 215 -13.49 2.76 -14.67
C LEU A 215 -14.86 3.39 -14.42
N ARG A 216 -14.99 4.71 -14.52
CA ARG A 216 -16.28 5.41 -14.31
C ARG A 216 -17.32 5.02 -15.32
N THR A 217 -16.90 4.68 -16.53
CA THR A 217 -17.81 4.31 -17.64
C THR A 217 -18.28 2.86 -17.58
N LEU A 218 -17.66 2.03 -16.73
CA LEU A 218 -18.03 0.63 -16.58
C LEU A 218 -19.38 0.47 -15.87
N PRO A 219 -20.20 -0.53 -16.25
CA PRO A 219 -21.36 -0.93 -15.47
C PRO A 219 -20.94 -1.29 -14.02
N PRO A 220 -21.79 -1.05 -13.01
CA PRO A 220 -21.45 -1.34 -11.62
C PRO A 220 -20.94 -2.76 -11.36
N ALA A 221 -21.52 -3.77 -12.00
CA ALA A 221 -21.13 -5.16 -11.87
C ALA A 221 -19.73 -5.49 -12.44
N GLN A 222 -19.16 -4.60 -13.25
CA GLN A 222 -17.84 -4.76 -13.87
C GLN A 222 -16.78 -3.88 -13.19
N LYS A 223 -17.19 -2.96 -12.30
CA LYS A 223 -16.25 -2.08 -11.60
C LYS A 223 -15.47 -2.84 -10.54
N PRO A 224 -14.15 -2.57 -10.42
CA PRO A 224 -13.42 -2.93 -9.22
C PRO A 224 -14.07 -2.29 -7.99
N ARG A 225 -13.92 -2.93 -6.83
CA ARG A 225 -14.46 -2.45 -5.56
C ARG A 225 -13.36 -1.80 -4.72
N TRP A 226 -12.15 -2.35 -4.78
CA TRP A 226 -11.05 -2.00 -3.91
C TRP A 226 -9.81 -1.66 -4.70
N PHE A 227 -9.13 -0.62 -4.25
CA PHE A 227 -7.83 -0.20 -4.76
C PHE A 227 -6.83 -0.13 -3.60
N ILE A 228 -5.72 -0.85 -3.75
CA ILE A 228 -4.65 -0.94 -2.76
C ILE A 228 -3.40 -0.40 -3.43
N LEU A 229 -2.89 0.72 -2.94
CA LEU A 229 -1.65 1.32 -3.39
C LEU A 229 -0.52 0.91 -2.46
N PHE A 230 0.65 0.73 -3.02
CA PHE A 230 1.91 0.59 -2.30
C PHE A 230 2.88 1.63 -2.83
N ASP A 231 3.40 2.46 -1.94
CA ASP A 231 4.41 3.45 -2.28
C ASP A 231 5.43 3.61 -1.16
N MET A 232 6.72 3.74 -1.53
CA MET A 232 7.85 3.95 -0.60
C MET A 232 7.91 2.99 0.60
N ILE A 233 7.71 1.69 0.39
CA ILE A 233 7.52 0.69 1.47
C ILE A 233 8.79 -0.09 1.84
N GLY A 234 9.95 0.37 1.40
CA GLY A 234 11.21 -0.37 1.54
C GLY A 234 12.18 0.17 2.58
N ASP A 235 11.92 1.29 3.25
CA ASP A 235 12.84 1.90 4.21
C ASP A 235 13.27 0.91 5.32
N GLN A 236 14.56 0.92 5.68
CA GLN A 236 15.10 0.12 6.78
C GLN A 236 14.39 0.40 8.12
N GLN A 237 13.84 1.60 8.29
CA GLN A 237 13.08 2.02 9.47
C GLN A 237 11.58 2.14 9.16
N LEU A 238 11.01 1.12 8.58
CA LEU A 238 9.63 1.08 8.08
C LEU A 238 8.60 1.61 9.08
N GLU A 239 7.92 2.71 8.70
CA GLU A 239 6.81 3.35 9.43
C GLU A 239 5.65 3.67 8.47
N VAL A 240 4.91 2.65 8.03
CA VAL A 240 3.75 2.85 7.15
C VAL A 240 2.64 3.59 7.86
N GLU A 241 2.23 4.72 7.31
CA GLU A 241 1.08 5.49 7.77
C GLU A 241 -0.03 5.44 6.72
N PHE A 242 -1.22 4.95 7.10
CA PHE A 242 -2.39 5.00 6.22
C PHE A 242 -2.96 6.42 6.22
N PRO A 243 -2.89 7.17 5.09
CA PRO A 243 -3.41 8.53 5.01
C PRO A 243 -4.88 8.62 5.46
N ARG A 244 -5.27 9.78 6.01
CA ARG A 244 -6.64 10.01 6.51
C ARG A 244 -7.70 9.84 5.42
N ASN A 245 -7.36 10.14 4.15
CA ASN A 245 -8.23 9.93 3.00
C ASN A 245 -8.23 8.48 2.47
N SER A 246 -7.51 7.54 3.09
CA SER A 246 -7.76 6.11 2.90
C SER A 246 -9.11 5.71 3.49
N SER A 247 -9.78 4.70 2.90
CA SER A 247 -11.07 4.19 3.38
C SER A 247 -10.95 3.66 4.81
N PRO A 248 -11.72 4.16 5.80
CA PRO A 248 -11.57 3.76 7.21
C PRO A 248 -11.74 2.26 7.44
N ARG A 249 -12.59 1.61 6.63
CA ARG A 249 -12.81 0.17 6.66
C ARG A 249 -11.55 -0.59 6.23
N LEU A 250 -10.96 -0.23 5.09
CA LEU A 250 -9.74 -0.89 4.59
C LEU A 250 -8.57 -0.66 5.55
N THR A 251 -8.44 0.55 6.09
CA THR A 251 -7.42 0.86 7.11
C THR A 251 -7.57 -0.03 8.35
N SER A 252 -8.81 -0.22 8.84
CA SER A 252 -9.04 -1.13 9.98
C SER A 252 -8.65 -2.56 9.65
N MET A 253 -9.05 -3.06 8.47
CA MET A 253 -8.72 -4.42 8.02
C MET A 253 -7.22 -4.62 7.82
N ALA A 254 -6.49 -3.61 7.33
CA ALA A 254 -5.03 -3.66 7.17
C ALA A 254 -4.31 -3.69 8.52
N LEU A 255 -4.75 -2.85 9.49
CA LEU A 255 -4.21 -2.87 10.86
C LEU A 255 -4.46 -4.22 11.56
N GLU A 256 -5.64 -4.81 11.37
CA GLU A 256 -5.95 -6.16 11.88
C GLU A 256 -5.07 -7.23 11.20
N ALA A 257 -4.83 -7.12 9.89
CA ALA A 257 -3.93 -8.01 9.18
C ALA A 257 -2.50 -7.91 9.73
N ALA A 258 -1.98 -6.68 9.88
CA ALA A 258 -0.67 -6.43 10.48
C ALA A 258 -0.57 -7.01 11.90
N ALA A 259 -1.60 -6.81 12.72
CA ALA A 259 -1.64 -7.33 14.08
C ALA A 259 -1.61 -8.86 14.13
N SER A 260 -2.36 -9.53 13.25
CA SER A 260 -2.40 -10.99 13.18
C SER A 260 -1.07 -11.61 12.74
N LEU A 261 -0.24 -10.84 12.02
CA LEU A 261 1.11 -11.21 11.60
C LEU A 261 2.21 -10.80 12.59
N GLY A 262 1.87 -10.07 13.68
CA GLY A 262 2.83 -9.55 14.64
C GLY A 262 3.56 -8.29 14.18
N PHE A 263 3.05 -7.60 13.17
CA PHE A 263 3.68 -6.43 12.53
C PHE A 263 3.09 -5.08 12.96
N SER A 264 2.23 -5.03 13.98
CA SER A 264 1.50 -3.82 14.41
C SER A 264 2.38 -2.58 14.59
N ARG A 265 3.63 -2.75 15.00
CA ARG A 265 4.56 -1.64 15.25
C ARG A 265 4.93 -0.83 14.02
N HIS A 266 4.74 -1.41 12.83
CA HIS A 266 5.13 -0.80 11.56
C HIS A 266 3.97 -0.08 10.86
N PHE A 267 2.76 -0.14 11.40
CA PHE A 267 1.58 0.39 10.75
C PHE A 267 0.77 1.27 11.69
N SER A 268 0.40 2.45 11.22
CA SER A 268 -0.40 3.40 11.96
C SER A 268 -1.43 4.12 11.07
N ARG A 269 -2.35 4.86 11.71
CA ARG A 269 -3.22 5.80 11.01
C ARG A 269 -2.52 7.14 10.90
N GLY A 270 -2.40 7.65 9.69
CA GLY A 270 -1.97 9.02 9.44
C GLY A 270 -3.06 10.04 9.83
N ASN A 271 -2.63 11.24 10.13
CA ASN A 271 -3.51 12.36 10.50
C ASN A 271 -3.84 13.28 9.32
N ASP A 272 -3.06 13.19 8.26
CA ASP A 272 -3.15 14.06 7.09
C ASP A 272 -3.65 13.29 5.86
N ASP A 273 -4.26 14.02 4.94
CA ASP A 273 -4.57 13.51 3.61
C ASP A 273 -3.28 13.45 2.78
N MET A 274 -3.15 12.43 1.95
CA MET A 274 -2.07 12.30 0.98
C MET A 274 -2.62 12.53 -0.43
N VAL A 275 -1.85 13.20 -1.26
CA VAL A 275 -2.10 13.30 -2.70
C VAL A 275 -1.24 12.24 -3.36
N ASP A 276 -1.87 11.16 -3.82
CA ASP A 276 -1.21 10.02 -4.42
C ASP A 276 -2.17 9.28 -5.35
N ASP A 277 -1.72 8.27 -6.05
CA ASP A 277 -2.45 7.47 -7.05
C ASP A 277 -3.77 6.86 -6.54
N HIS A 278 -3.96 6.74 -5.23
CA HIS A 278 -5.25 6.28 -4.67
C HIS A 278 -6.40 7.31 -4.85
N VAL A 279 -6.08 8.61 -4.92
CA VAL A 279 -7.09 9.68 -4.98
C VAL A 279 -7.98 9.61 -6.23
N PRO A 280 -7.44 9.45 -7.44
CA PRO A 280 -8.28 9.27 -8.64
C PRO A 280 -9.22 8.07 -8.56
N PHE A 281 -8.80 6.96 -7.94
CA PHE A 281 -9.65 5.79 -7.77
C PHE A 281 -10.75 6.00 -6.72
N GLN A 282 -10.48 6.79 -5.67
CA GLN A 282 -11.50 7.23 -4.73
C GLN A 282 -12.59 8.04 -5.45
N TRP A 283 -12.21 8.96 -6.35
CA TRP A 283 -13.18 9.70 -7.17
C TRP A 283 -13.96 8.83 -8.16
N ALA A 284 -13.39 7.71 -8.59
CA ALA A 284 -14.11 6.72 -9.40
C ALA A 284 -15.10 5.90 -8.57
N GLY A 285 -15.12 6.07 -7.24
CA GLY A 285 -16.06 5.43 -6.33
C GLY A 285 -15.57 4.11 -5.75
N LEU A 286 -14.26 3.82 -5.80
CA LEU A 286 -13.67 2.66 -5.15
C LEU A 286 -13.39 2.94 -3.67
N GLU A 287 -13.43 1.90 -2.83
CA GLU A 287 -12.78 1.95 -1.54
C GLU A 287 -11.26 1.85 -1.75
N VAL A 288 -10.49 2.79 -1.22
CA VAL A 288 -9.05 2.91 -1.46
C VAL A 288 -8.26 2.81 -0.17
N ILE A 289 -7.05 2.29 -0.25
CA ILE A 289 -6.05 2.34 0.82
C ILE A 289 -4.67 2.54 0.21
N ASP A 290 -3.88 3.34 0.87
CA ASP A 290 -2.51 3.63 0.49
C ASP A 290 -1.57 3.18 1.61
N PHE A 291 -0.67 2.25 1.27
CA PHE A 291 0.43 1.78 2.12
C PHE A 291 1.65 2.61 1.80
N ILE A 292 1.89 3.67 2.59
CA ILE A 292 2.98 4.60 2.29
C ILE A 292 3.84 4.89 3.54
N ASP A 293 5.17 4.87 3.39
CA ASP A 293 6.14 5.34 4.39
C ASP A 293 6.74 6.68 3.98
N PHE A 294 5.89 7.70 3.92
CA PHE A 294 6.31 9.03 3.49
C PHE A 294 7.04 9.81 4.57
N ASN A 295 6.48 9.84 5.78
CA ASN A 295 6.96 10.74 6.82
C ASN A 295 8.33 10.32 7.36
N SER A 296 8.59 9.02 7.54
CA SER A 296 9.89 8.51 7.95
C SER A 296 10.95 8.83 6.91
N TYR A 297 10.70 8.45 5.65
CA TYR A 297 11.63 8.62 4.55
C TYR A 297 11.96 10.08 4.26
N ARG A 298 10.96 10.97 4.34
CA ARG A 298 11.14 12.42 4.22
C ARG A 298 11.95 13.01 5.37
N ARG A 299 11.68 12.60 6.62
CA ARG A 299 12.46 13.05 7.78
C ARG A 299 13.93 12.65 7.69
N ALA A 300 14.22 11.48 7.12
CA ALA A 300 15.56 10.99 6.89
C ALA A 300 16.30 11.74 5.77
N GLY A 301 15.60 12.58 4.98
CA GLY A 301 16.17 13.39 3.89
C GLY A 301 16.47 12.59 2.63
N PHE A 302 15.82 11.45 2.41
CA PHE A 302 16.04 10.60 1.23
C PHE A 302 15.06 10.90 0.11
N TRP A 303 13.81 11.27 0.44
CA TRP A 303 12.76 11.54 -0.53
C TRP A 303 13.14 12.62 -1.54
N HIS A 304 12.99 12.31 -2.84
CA HIS A 304 13.33 13.17 -3.98
C HIS A 304 14.78 13.68 -3.99
N THR A 305 15.72 12.91 -3.46
CA THR A 305 17.15 13.23 -3.44
C THR A 305 18.01 12.14 -4.09
N ALA A 306 19.27 12.44 -4.35
CA ALA A 306 20.23 11.45 -4.81
C ALA A 306 20.51 10.32 -3.78
N ALA A 307 20.02 10.47 -2.55
CA ALA A 307 20.17 9.51 -1.47
C ALA A 307 19.10 8.41 -1.48
N ASP A 308 18.07 8.49 -2.34
CA ASP A 308 17.12 7.39 -2.53
C ASP A 308 17.78 6.24 -3.31
N THR A 309 18.50 5.42 -2.59
CA THR A 309 19.36 4.35 -3.09
C THR A 309 19.11 3.05 -2.36
N ILE A 310 19.53 1.94 -3.00
CA ILE A 310 19.25 0.57 -2.53
C ILE A 310 19.76 0.28 -1.10
N ASP A 311 20.82 0.96 -0.65
CA ASP A 311 21.41 0.83 0.68
C ASP A 311 20.54 1.43 1.80
N LYS A 312 19.46 2.15 1.47
CA LYS A 312 18.47 2.66 2.43
C LYS A 312 17.34 1.67 2.68
N LEU A 313 17.25 0.63 1.87
CA LEU A 313 16.13 -0.30 1.87
C LEU A 313 16.45 -1.60 2.61
N SER A 314 15.41 -2.28 3.05
CA SER A 314 15.46 -3.59 3.70
C SER A 314 14.51 -4.58 3.03
N PRO A 315 14.95 -5.80 2.71
CA PRO A 315 14.06 -6.87 2.26
C PRO A 315 13.00 -7.21 3.31
N ASP A 316 13.31 -7.05 4.61
CA ASP A 316 12.36 -7.32 5.70
C ASP A 316 11.20 -6.32 5.69
N SER A 317 11.45 -5.04 5.38
CA SER A 317 10.42 -4.01 5.26
C SER A 317 9.46 -4.32 4.12
N ILE A 318 9.99 -4.74 2.98
CA ILE A 318 9.18 -5.17 1.82
C ILE A 318 8.38 -6.44 2.18
N GLU A 319 8.96 -7.38 2.95
CA GLU A 319 8.25 -8.58 3.39
C GLU A 319 7.11 -8.26 4.35
N ILE A 320 7.34 -7.40 5.33
CA ILE A 320 6.34 -6.96 6.30
C ILE A 320 5.13 -6.33 5.59
N THR A 321 5.38 -5.40 4.67
CA THR A 321 4.32 -4.72 3.93
C THR A 321 3.65 -5.67 2.93
N GLY A 322 4.41 -6.45 2.19
CA GLY A 322 3.86 -7.39 1.19
C GLY A 322 2.99 -8.47 1.81
N ARG A 323 3.41 -9.07 2.92
CA ARG A 323 2.59 -10.06 3.64
C ARG A 323 1.33 -9.46 4.23
N THR A 324 1.41 -8.24 4.77
CA THR A 324 0.23 -7.52 5.28
C THR A 324 -0.75 -7.20 4.17
N GLY A 325 -0.28 -6.69 3.03
CA GLY A 325 -1.10 -6.38 1.87
C GLY A 325 -1.76 -7.62 1.26
N LEU A 326 -1.03 -8.74 1.13
CA LEU A 326 -1.60 -10.00 0.63
C LEU A 326 -2.65 -10.58 1.56
N LEU A 327 -2.46 -10.51 2.89
CA LEU A 327 -3.48 -10.94 3.84
C LEU A 327 -4.72 -10.04 3.77
N LEU A 328 -4.57 -8.73 3.54
CA LEU A 328 -5.70 -7.84 3.26
C LEU A 328 -6.43 -8.26 1.97
N ILE A 329 -5.71 -8.55 0.90
CA ILE A 329 -6.27 -9.04 -0.38
C ILE A 329 -7.10 -10.31 -0.16
N GLU A 330 -6.59 -11.29 0.59
CA GLU A 330 -7.33 -12.51 0.93
C GLU A 330 -8.63 -12.23 1.69
N LYS A 331 -8.56 -11.35 2.69
CA LYS A 331 -9.75 -10.94 3.46
C LYS A 331 -10.80 -10.24 2.57
N LEU A 332 -10.37 -9.42 1.62
CA LEU A 332 -11.26 -8.73 0.69
C LEU A 332 -11.89 -9.69 -0.31
N ALA A 333 -11.12 -10.63 -0.84
CA ALA A 333 -11.59 -11.65 -1.77
C ALA A 333 -12.64 -12.60 -1.15
N ALA A 334 -12.62 -12.76 0.18
CA ALA A 334 -13.60 -13.56 0.92
C ALA A 334 -14.95 -12.83 1.12
N ILE A 335 -15.03 -11.52 0.82
CA ILE A 335 -16.26 -10.75 0.93
C ILE A 335 -17.16 -11.05 -0.27
N PRO A 336 -18.39 -11.56 -0.07
CA PRO A 336 -19.28 -11.85 -1.18
C PRO A 336 -19.51 -10.65 -2.09
N THR A 337 -19.57 -10.90 -3.38
CA THR A 337 -20.04 -9.91 -4.36
C THR A 337 -21.57 -9.77 -4.20
N PRO A 338 -22.11 -8.56 -4.09
CA PRO A 338 -23.55 -8.36 -3.96
C PRO A 338 -24.33 -8.82 -5.20
#